data_85a4c33064be98f25e706fe0a65c28a2
#
_entry.id   85a4c33064be98f25e706fe0a65c28a2
#
_cell.length_a   1.000
_cell.length_b   1.000
_cell.length_c   1.000
_cell.angle_alpha   90.00
_cell.angle_beta   90.00
_cell.angle_gamma   90.00
#
_symmetry.space_group_name_H-M   'P 1'
#
loop_
_entity.id
_entity.type
_entity.pdbx_description
1 polymer ?
#
loop_
_entity_poly.entity_id
_entity_poly.type
_entity_poly.pdbx_seq_one_letter_code
_entity_poly.pdbx_strand_id
1 'polypeptide(L)'
;MLKTIGVDSKRKVQASVTCSDLCYQSAEALLKAMEWAPEEIEILIYVSQTRDFLLPCTAIVLQDRLKLPKSCIAFDVPLGCSGYPYGISVIAGMMSAAKIKKGLLLCGDTSTLTVSPEDKKTFPLFGDAGSATALEYVEDSGEIVFSTGSDGSGYDAIMVPGGGSKEPLEDGTHEIEKKRLGYRKGRTHLHMDGSRVFEFSINTVPESINELFSRTGHSPETIDFFLMHQANLIMNETIRKKLKFPLEKVPYSLKNFGNTSSASIPLTMVSQIKDELSSQERSLLMSGFGVGLSWASLILKTDSIFIHDLIEYDG
;
A
#
# COMPACT_ATOMS: atom_id res chain seq x y z
N MET A 1 16.61 -6.95 17.93
CA MET A 1 15.76 -5.97 17.24
C MET A 1 15.50 -6.37 15.79
N LEU A 2 16.52 -6.59 14.94
CA LEU A 2 16.29 -6.99 13.54
C LEU A 2 15.47 -8.29 13.40
N LYS A 3 15.78 -9.33 14.19
CA LYS A 3 14.99 -10.58 14.20
C LYS A 3 13.52 -10.39 14.55
N THR A 4 13.19 -9.34 15.29
CA THR A 4 11.84 -9.05 15.80
C THR A 4 10.99 -8.32 14.75
N ILE A 5 11.59 -7.45 13.95
CA ILE A 5 10.89 -6.74 12.87
C ILE A 5 10.80 -7.57 11.59
N GLY A 6 11.69 -8.56 11.41
CA GLY A 6 11.66 -9.51 10.29
C GLY A 6 12.20 -8.98 8.96
N VAL A 7 13.04 -7.93 8.98
CA VAL A 7 13.65 -7.32 7.79
C VAL A 7 15.14 -7.63 7.74
N ASP A 8 15.59 -8.28 6.68
CA ASP A 8 17.02 -8.56 6.40
C ASP A 8 17.57 -7.54 5.40
N SER A 9 16.79 -7.16 4.39
CA SER A 9 17.15 -6.18 3.38
C SER A 9 15.95 -5.33 2.97
N LYS A 10 16.22 -4.20 2.33
CA LYS A 10 15.18 -3.30 1.80
C LYS A 10 15.73 -2.52 0.61
N ARG A 11 14.84 -2.00 -0.23
CA ARG A 11 15.19 -1.07 -1.30
C ARG A 11 15.04 0.35 -0.80
N LYS A 12 15.92 1.21 -1.27
CA LYS A 12 15.89 2.64 -1.00
C LYS A 12 16.17 3.38 -2.30
N VAL A 13 15.30 4.32 -2.65
CA VAL A 13 15.52 5.17 -3.83
C VAL A 13 16.69 6.13 -3.64
N GLN A 14 17.28 6.57 -4.77
CA GLN A 14 18.16 7.72 -4.81
C GLN A 14 17.36 9.01 -4.58
N ALA A 15 18.00 10.07 -4.13
CA ALA A 15 17.33 11.33 -3.74
C ALA A 15 16.52 12.00 -4.87
N SER A 16 16.85 11.71 -6.13
CA SER A 16 16.16 12.25 -7.30
C SER A 16 14.98 11.40 -7.80
N VAL A 17 14.79 10.20 -7.22
CA VAL A 17 13.74 9.25 -7.64
C VAL A 17 12.54 9.38 -6.72
N THR A 18 11.37 9.59 -7.32
CA THR A 18 10.11 9.69 -6.59
C THR A 18 9.32 8.39 -6.62
N CYS A 19 8.29 8.31 -5.79
CA CYS A 19 7.35 7.18 -5.82
C CYS A 19 6.62 7.11 -7.18
N SER A 20 6.32 8.25 -7.79
CA SER A 20 5.68 8.29 -9.11
C SER A 20 6.56 7.70 -10.21
N ASP A 21 7.88 7.80 -10.12
CA ASP A 21 8.79 7.17 -11.09
C ASP A 21 8.73 5.65 -11.00
N LEU A 22 8.70 5.10 -9.80
CA LEU A 22 8.55 3.66 -9.59
C LEU A 22 7.20 3.15 -10.11
N CYS A 23 6.13 3.90 -9.81
CA CYS A 23 4.78 3.57 -10.29
C CYS A 23 4.66 3.71 -11.81
N TYR A 24 5.28 4.74 -12.40
CA TYR A 24 5.31 4.95 -13.85
C TYR A 24 5.95 3.76 -14.56
N GLN A 25 7.15 3.35 -14.13
CA GLN A 25 7.84 2.20 -14.73
C GLN A 25 7.02 0.91 -14.60
N SER A 26 6.40 0.70 -13.43
CA SER A 26 5.53 -0.45 -13.22
C SER A 26 4.31 -0.44 -14.15
N ALA A 27 3.68 0.74 -14.34
CA ALA A 27 2.51 0.90 -15.20
C ALA A 27 2.87 0.73 -16.69
N GLU A 28 3.97 1.34 -17.14
CA GLU A 28 4.43 1.22 -18.54
C GLU A 28 4.73 -0.23 -18.90
N ALA A 29 5.44 -0.94 -18.04
CA ALA A 29 5.75 -2.36 -18.24
C ALA A 29 4.48 -3.23 -18.25
N LEU A 30 3.55 -2.97 -17.32
CA LEU A 30 2.29 -3.70 -17.23
C LEU A 30 1.42 -3.49 -18.48
N LEU A 31 1.20 -2.23 -18.89
CA LEU A 31 0.38 -1.89 -20.08
C LEU A 31 0.96 -2.54 -21.34
N LYS A 32 2.29 -2.46 -21.51
CA LYS A 32 2.99 -3.09 -22.64
C LYS A 32 2.81 -4.61 -22.66
N ALA A 33 2.97 -5.26 -21.51
CA ALA A 33 2.87 -6.71 -21.42
C ALA A 33 1.44 -7.24 -21.60
N MET A 34 0.43 -6.43 -21.22
CA MET A 34 -0.98 -6.74 -21.44
C MET A 34 -1.51 -6.30 -22.81
N GLU A 35 -0.68 -5.65 -23.62
CA GLU A 35 -1.07 -5.07 -24.91
C GLU A 35 -2.25 -4.07 -24.78
N TRP A 36 -2.34 -3.37 -23.63
CA TRP A 36 -3.32 -2.33 -23.43
C TRP A 36 -2.80 -1.00 -23.96
N ALA A 37 -3.55 -0.41 -24.90
CA ALA A 37 -3.21 0.92 -25.39
C ALA A 37 -3.51 1.98 -24.30
N PRO A 38 -2.63 2.98 -24.11
CA PRO A 38 -2.85 4.06 -23.13
C PRO A 38 -4.22 4.75 -23.31
N GLU A 39 -4.69 4.87 -24.55
CA GLU A 39 -5.97 5.50 -24.92
C GLU A 39 -7.19 4.76 -24.38
N GLU A 40 -7.05 3.50 -23.97
CA GLU A 40 -8.14 2.70 -23.41
C GLU A 40 -8.35 2.92 -21.91
N ILE A 41 -7.40 3.59 -21.22
CA ILE A 41 -7.47 3.82 -19.78
C ILE A 41 -8.38 5.01 -19.50
N GLU A 42 -9.46 4.76 -18.77
CA GLU A 42 -10.50 5.74 -18.48
C GLU A 42 -10.39 6.33 -17.07
N ILE A 43 -9.70 5.63 -16.14
CA ILE A 43 -9.46 6.10 -14.78
C ILE A 43 -8.07 5.69 -14.30
N LEU A 44 -7.38 6.63 -13.63
CA LEU A 44 -6.11 6.47 -12.95
C LEU A 44 -6.22 6.97 -11.51
N ILE A 45 -5.98 6.09 -10.55
CA ILE A 45 -5.89 6.48 -9.13
C ILE A 45 -4.46 6.24 -8.65
N TYR A 46 -3.88 7.27 -8.04
CA TYR A 46 -2.58 7.19 -7.40
C TYR A 46 -2.73 7.22 -5.88
N VAL A 47 -2.25 6.18 -5.21
CA VAL A 47 -2.33 6.03 -3.75
C VAL A 47 -0.95 6.15 -3.16
N SER A 48 -0.67 7.27 -2.51
CA SER A 48 0.63 7.54 -1.90
C SER A 48 0.55 8.64 -0.84
N GLN A 49 1.45 8.59 0.14
CA GLN A 49 1.73 9.69 1.07
C GLN A 49 2.99 10.47 0.70
N THR A 50 3.75 9.98 -0.29
CA THR A 50 4.97 10.62 -0.80
C THR A 50 4.76 11.17 -2.21
N ARG A 51 3.80 12.13 -2.30
CA ARG A 51 3.44 12.81 -3.55
C ARG A 51 4.58 13.69 -4.07
N ASP A 52 4.62 13.91 -5.38
CA ASP A 52 5.68 14.70 -6.03
C ASP A 52 5.60 16.18 -5.69
N PHE A 53 4.38 16.73 -5.64
CA PHE A 53 4.11 18.15 -5.41
C PHE A 53 2.98 18.35 -4.39
N LEU A 54 2.93 19.53 -3.77
CA LEU A 54 1.74 19.94 -3.03
C LEU A 54 0.55 20.15 -3.97
N LEU A 55 0.80 20.73 -5.14
CA LEU A 55 -0.12 20.98 -6.26
C LEU A 55 0.67 20.89 -7.57
N PRO A 56 0.14 20.28 -8.63
CA PRO A 56 -1.10 19.50 -8.71
C PRO A 56 -0.99 18.13 -8.03
N CYS A 57 -2.07 17.33 -8.02
CA CYS A 57 -2.00 15.94 -7.61
C CYS A 57 -1.12 15.12 -8.59
N THR A 58 -0.43 14.12 -8.07
CA THR A 58 0.55 13.31 -8.83
C THR A 58 -0.11 12.48 -9.94
N ALA A 59 -1.35 12.03 -9.74
CA ALA A 59 -2.09 11.28 -10.76
C ALA A 59 -2.26 12.06 -12.08
N ILE A 60 -2.45 13.39 -12.02
CA ILE A 60 -2.54 14.22 -13.24
C ILE A 60 -1.20 14.27 -13.97
N VAL A 61 -0.10 14.33 -13.23
CA VAL A 61 1.25 14.28 -13.84
C VAL A 61 1.50 12.90 -14.48
N LEU A 62 1.10 11.83 -13.81
CA LEU A 62 1.21 10.47 -14.33
C LEU A 62 0.29 10.22 -15.53
N GLN A 63 -0.90 10.84 -15.58
CA GLN A 63 -1.79 10.78 -16.72
C GLN A 63 -1.10 11.27 -18.00
N ASP A 64 -0.40 12.42 -17.95
CA ASP A 64 0.35 12.97 -19.08
C ASP A 64 1.58 12.11 -19.41
N ARG A 65 2.36 11.71 -18.40
CA ARG A 65 3.56 10.86 -18.57
C ARG A 65 3.23 9.51 -19.24
N LEU A 66 2.12 8.89 -18.83
CA LEU A 66 1.62 7.62 -19.42
C LEU A 66 0.87 7.83 -20.72
N LYS A 67 0.71 9.08 -21.19
CA LYS A 67 -0.02 9.43 -22.43
C LYS A 67 -1.48 8.97 -22.42
N LEU A 68 -2.11 8.92 -21.25
CA LEU A 68 -3.52 8.58 -21.14
C LEU A 68 -4.39 9.72 -21.72
N PRO A 69 -5.61 9.41 -22.18
CA PRO A 69 -6.46 10.43 -22.78
C PRO A 69 -6.84 11.54 -21.79
N LYS A 70 -7.09 12.75 -22.30
CA LYS A 70 -7.52 13.88 -21.46
C LYS A 70 -8.88 13.67 -20.79
N SER A 71 -9.66 12.73 -21.27
CA SER A 71 -10.91 12.28 -20.65
C SER A 71 -10.72 11.31 -19.50
N CYS A 72 -9.49 10.80 -19.28
CA CYS A 72 -9.18 9.91 -18.18
C CYS A 72 -9.37 10.63 -16.84
N ILE A 73 -10.14 10.04 -15.94
CA ILE A 73 -10.30 10.52 -14.57
C ILE A 73 -8.98 10.25 -13.82
N ALA A 74 -8.35 11.29 -13.26
CA ALA A 74 -7.08 11.15 -12.56
C ALA A 74 -7.07 11.92 -11.24
N PHE A 75 -6.81 11.24 -10.11
CA PHE A 75 -6.70 11.87 -8.79
C PHE A 75 -5.89 11.02 -7.80
N ASP A 76 -5.40 11.68 -6.73
CA ASP A 76 -4.67 11.04 -5.66
C ASP A 76 -5.57 10.63 -4.49
N VAL A 77 -5.24 9.51 -3.86
CA VAL A 77 -5.75 9.10 -2.56
C VAL A 77 -4.59 9.13 -1.56
N PRO A 78 -4.56 10.08 -0.60
CA PRO A 78 -3.42 10.30 0.29
C PRO A 78 -3.40 9.30 1.46
N LEU A 79 -3.43 8.01 1.16
CA LEU A 79 -3.34 6.92 2.13
C LEU A 79 -2.02 6.16 1.97
N GLY A 80 -1.51 5.64 3.08
CA GLY A 80 -0.31 4.79 3.13
C GLY A 80 -0.67 3.32 3.29
N CYS A 81 -0.41 2.78 4.46
CA CYS A 81 -0.49 1.34 4.78
C CYS A 81 -1.84 0.66 4.47
N SER A 82 -2.95 1.37 4.60
CA SER A 82 -4.29 0.88 4.23
C SER A 82 -4.62 1.10 2.74
N GLY A 83 -3.74 1.79 2.02
CA GLY A 83 -4.02 2.40 0.73
C GLY A 83 -4.37 1.42 -0.39
N TYR A 84 -3.75 0.25 -0.46
CA TYR A 84 -4.04 -0.68 -1.55
C TYR A 84 -5.47 -1.23 -1.53
N PRO A 85 -5.97 -1.83 -0.42
CA PRO A 85 -7.37 -2.26 -0.37
C PRO A 85 -8.36 -1.10 -0.47
N TYR A 86 -8.03 0.08 0.08
CA TYR A 86 -8.83 1.30 -0.12
C TYR A 86 -8.88 1.70 -1.59
N GLY A 87 -7.74 1.74 -2.26
CA GLY A 87 -7.63 2.07 -3.68
C GLY A 87 -8.45 1.12 -4.56
N ILE A 88 -8.37 -0.18 -4.29
CA ILE A 88 -9.21 -1.19 -4.97
C ILE A 88 -10.71 -0.87 -4.74
N SER A 89 -11.13 -0.56 -3.52
CA SER A 89 -12.54 -0.27 -3.22
C SER A 89 -13.04 1.00 -3.94
N VAL A 90 -12.18 2.04 -4.02
CA VAL A 90 -12.52 3.31 -4.69
C VAL A 90 -12.61 3.11 -6.20
N ILE A 91 -11.58 2.53 -6.82
CA ILE A 91 -11.55 2.37 -8.27
C ILE A 91 -12.65 1.40 -8.76
N ALA A 92 -12.84 0.26 -8.09
CA ALA A 92 -13.88 -0.69 -8.43
C ALA A 92 -15.28 -0.09 -8.28
N GLY A 93 -15.52 0.69 -7.19
CA GLY A 93 -16.77 1.41 -6.98
C GLY A 93 -17.05 2.43 -8.11
N MET A 94 -16.06 3.21 -8.51
CA MET A 94 -16.21 4.18 -9.61
C MET A 94 -16.41 3.48 -10.96
N MET A 95 -15.65 2.43 -11.24
CA MET A 95 -15.77 1.67 -12.48
C MET A 95 -17.17 1.05 -12.60
N SER A 96 -17.67 0.45 -11.52
CA SER A 96 -19.02 -0.12 -11.48
C SER A 96 -20.12 0.92 -11.68
N ALA A 97 -20.04 2.05 -10.96
CA ALA A 97 -21.07 3.10 -11.00
C ALA A 97 -21.13 3.83 -12.34
N ALA A 98 -19.98 4.10 -12.95
CA ALA A 98 -19.88 4.85 -14.22
C ALA A 98 -19.70 3.95 -15.46
N LYS A 99 -19.68 2.63 -15.29
CA LYS A 99 -19.42 1.65 -16.37
C LYS A 99 -18.09 1.88 -17.09
N ILE A 100 -17.08 2.34 -16.35
CA ILE A 100 -15.70 2.52 -16.81
C ILE A 100 -15.09 1.13 -17.05
N LYS A 101 -14.54 0.90 -18.22
CA LYS A 101 -14.07 -0.43 -18.61
C LYS A 101 -12.67 -0.74 -18.13
N LYS A 102 -11.74 0.18 -18.27
CA LYS A 102 -10.32 -0.04 -17.94
C LYS A 102 -9.79 1.04 -17.02
N GLY A 103 -9.15 0.61 -15.93
CA GLY A 103 -8.56 1.48 -14.94
C GLY A 103 -7.18 1.05 -14.48
N LEU A 104 -6.40 2.01 -14.02
CA LEU A 104 -5.10 1.80 -13.38
C LEU A 104 -5.15 2.28 -11.93
N LEU A 105 -4.73 1.42 -11.01
CA LEU A 105 -4.44 1.75 -9.64
C LEU A 105 -2.92 1.70 -9.41
N LEU A 106 -2.33 2.82 -9.08
CA LEU A 106 -0.92 2.95 -8.76
C LEU A 106 -0.77 3.14 -7.26
N CYS A 107 0.01 2.27 -6.61
CA CYS A 107 0.23 2.34 -5.17
C CYS A 107 1.72 2.28 -4.85
N GLY A 108 2.19 3.17 -4.00
CA GLY A 108 3.57 3.16 -3.58
C GLY A 108 3.90 4.28 -2.59
N ASP A 109 5.08 4.16 -2.01
CA ASP A 109 5.67 5.19 -1.17
C ASP A 109 7.20 5.11 -1.20
N THR A 110 7.84 6.27 -1.16
CA THR A 110 9.28 6.43 -0.90
C THR A 110 9.50 6.82 0.56
N SER A 111 9.02 5.96 1.45
CA SER A 111 9.01 6.20 2.91
C SER A 111 10.39 6.47 3.49
N THR A 112 11.46 5.95 2.86
CA THR A 112 12.82 6.17 3.33
C THR A 112 13.26 7.64 3.24
N LEU A 113 12.59 8.46 2.43
CA LEU A 113 12.83 9.91 2.34
C LEU A 113 12.28 10.68 3.56
N THR A 114 11.26 10.13 4.21
CA THR A 114 10.64 10.75 5.39
C THR A 114 11.16 10.19 6.72
N VAL A 115 11.91 9.09 6.69
CA VAL A 115 12.45 8.46 7.90
C VAL A 115 13.87 8.95 8.15
N SER A 116 14.14 9.42 9.38
CA SER A 116 15.51 9.82 9.77
C SER A 116 16.46 8.60 9.74
N PRO A 117 17.61 8.69 9.05
CA PRO A 117 18.63 7.63 9.07
C PRO A 117 19.17 7.33 10.48
N GLU A 118 19.05 8.26 11.40
CA GLU A 118 19.47 8.14 12.79
C GLU A 118 18.38 7.54 13.71
N ASP A 119 17.15 7.35 13.21
CA ASP A 119 16.08 6.71 13.99
C ASP A 119 16.17 5.18 13.90
N LYS A 120 16.82 4.58 14.87
CA LYS A 120 17.02 3.12 14.97
C LYS A 120 15.73 2.31 15.07
N LYS A 121 14.57 2.97 15.31
CA LYS A 121 13.27 2.28 15.42
C LYS A 121 12.58 2.17 14.06
N THR A 122 12.58 3.25 13.28
CA THR A 122 11.83 3.31 12.03
C THR A 122 12.72 3.08 10.81
N PHE A 123 13.97 3.58 10.83
CA PHE A 123 14.85 3.45 9.66
C PHE A 123 15.10 1.99 9.20
N PRO A 124 15.31 1.00 10.09
CA PRO A 124 15.50 -0.39 9.65
C PRO A 124 14.24 -1.03 9.06
N LEU A 125 13.05 -0.45 9.31
CA LEU A 125 11.77 -1.06 8.97
C LEU A 125 11.32 -0.72 7.54
N PHE A 126 11.35 0.57 7.15
CA PHE A 126 10.74 1.04 5.91
C PHE A 126 11.62 0.84 4.69
N GLY A 127 11.02 0.35 3.60
CA GLY A 127 11.58 0.29 2.26
C GLY A 127 10.73 1.10 1.28
N ASP A 128 11.22 1.28 0.06
CA ASP A 128 10.57 2.01 -1.02
C ASP A 128 10.11 1.05 -2.10
N ALA A 129 8.91 1.28 -2.63
CA ALA A 129 8.38 0.56 -3.78
C ALA A 129 7.24 1.34 -4.44
N GLY A 130 7.04 1.09 -5.73
CA GLY A 130 5.86 1.47 -6.50
C GLY A 130 5.25 0.25 -7.18
N SER A 131 3.97 0.30 -7.46
CA SER A 131 3.23 -0.78 -8.12
C SER A 131 2.16 -0.24 -9.05
N ALA A 132 1.77 -1.06 -10.01
CA ALA A 132 0.63 -0.81 -10.89
C ALA A 132 -0.29 -2.04 -10.90
N THR A 133 -1.58 -1.78 -10.81
CA THR A 133 -2.64 -2.79 -10.95
C THR A 133 -3.61 -2.34 -12.03
N ALA A 134 -3.75 -3.15 -13.07
CA ALA A 134 -4.74 -2.96 -14.12
C ALA A 134 -6.05 -3.64 -13.72
N LEU A 135 -7.16 -2.93 -13.87
CA LEU A 135 -8.50 -3.42 -13.60
C LEU A 135 -9.37 -3.31 -14.84
N GLU A 136 -10.11 -4.35 -15.11
CA GLU A 136 -11.12 -4.37 -16.18
C GLU A 136 -12.50 -4.61 -15.57
N TYR A 137 -13.49 -3.81 -15.98
CA TYR A 137 -14.87 -4.02 -15.59
C TYR A 137 -15.51 -5.05 -16.52
N VAL A 138 -15.88 -6.18 -15.94
CA VAL A 138 -16.62 -7.23 -16.61
C VAL A 138 -17.95 -7.40 -15.89
N GLU A 139 -19.04 -7.31 -16.64
CA GLU A 139 -20.38 -7.52 -16.08
C GLU A 139 -20.49 -8.94 -15.56
N ASP A 140 -21.08 -9.12 -14.38
CA ASP A 140 -21.23 -10.41 -13.70
C ASP A 140 -19.92 -11.13 -13.31
N SER A 141 -18.80 -10.41 -13.21
CA SER A 141 -17.49 -11.00 -12.86
C SER A 141 -17.33 -11.41 -11.38
N GLY A 142 -18.34 -11.23 -10.56
CA GLY A 142 -18.31 -11.53 -9.13
C GLY A 142 -18.22 -10.26 -8.25
N GLU A 143 -18.24 -10.48 -6.95
CA GLU A 143 -18.30 -9.38 -5.98
C GLU A 143 -16.93 -9.12 -5.33
N ILE A 144 -16.64 -7.85 -5.11
CA ILE A 144 -15.61 -7.41 -4.17
C ILE A 144 -16.32 -6.95 -2.90
N VAL A 145 -16.13 -7.65 -1.80
CA VAL A 145 -16.73 -7.27 -0.51
C VAL A 145 -15.65 -6.65 0.36
N PHE A 146 -15.92 -5.46 0.89
CA PHE A 146 -14.94 -4.76 1.71
C PHE A 146 -15.53 -4.18 3.00
N SER A 147 -14.68 -4.05 4.02
CA SER A 147 -14.90 -3.33 5.26
C SER A 147 -13.79 -2.31 5.43
N THR A 148 -14.15 -1.06 5.61
CA THR A 148 -13.20 0.06 5.74
C THR A 148 -13.55 0.91 6.95
N GLY A 149 -12.52 1.54 7.54
CA GLY A 149 -12.76 2.45 8.65
C GLY A 149 -11.56 3.34 8.95
N SER A 150 -11.81 4.30 9.84
CA SER A 150 -10.83 5.26 10.30
C SER A 150 -11.06 5.61 11.77
N ASP A 151 -9.97 5.78 12.51
CA ASP A 151 -9.98 6.29 13.88
C ASP A 151 -9.09 7.53 13.98
N GLY A 152 -9.69 8.70 13.85
CA GLY A 152 -9.00 9.98 13.94
C GLY A 152 -8.48 10.32 15.33
N SER A 153 -8.88 9.62 16.39
CA SER A 153 -8.33 9.81 17.74
C SER A 153 -6.86 9.38 17.82
N GLY A 154 -6.43 8.51 16.89
CA GLY A 154 -5.05 8.03 16.76
C GLY A 154 -4.19 8.78 15.75
N TYR A 155 -4.60 9.96 15.24
CA TYR A 155 -3.93 10.65 14.14
C TYR A 155 -2.44 10.93 14.37
N ASP A 156 -2.04 11.13 15.60
CA ASP A 156 -0.66 11.42 16.01
C ASP A 156 0.19 10.17 16.28
N ALA A 157 -0.40 8.98 16.21
CA ALA A 157 0.33 7.73 16.41
C ALA A 157 1.37 7.44 15.30
N ILE A 158 1.07 7.88 14.07
CA ILE A 158 2.01 7.87 12.93
C ILE A 158 1.82 9.17 12.18
N MET A 159 2.81 10.06 12.20
CA MET A 159 2.72 11.36 11.51
C MET A 159 4.08 11.94 11.17
N VAL A 160 4.10 12.82 10.17
CA VAL A 160 5.16 13.81 9.94
C VAL A 160 4.59 15.15 10.37
N PRO A 161 5.04 15.75 11.50
CA PRO A 161 4.42 16.94 12.05
C PRO A 161 4.57 18.18 11.18
N GLY A 162 5.78 18.41 10.65
CA GLY A 162 6.13 19.63 9.92
C GLY A 162 6.04 19.46 8.40
N GLY A 163 5.81 20.56 7.70
CA GLY A 163 5.73 20.63 6.24
C GLY A 163 4.31 20.70 5.67
N GLY A 164 3.30 20.51 6.51
CA GLY A 164 1.89 20.70 6.12
C GLY A 164 1.38 22.11 6.46
N SER A 165 0.14 22.42 6.08
CA SER A 165 -0.46 23.75 6.33
C SER A 165 -0.63 24.08 7.81
N LYS A 166 -0.75 23.07 8.68
CA LYS A 166 -0.89 23.26 10.12
C LYS A 166 0.44 23.63 10.77
N GLU A 167 1.55 23.10 10.26
CA GLU A 167 2.91 23.38 10.68
C GLU A 167 3.77 23.56 9.42
N PRO A 168 3.74 24.73 8.79
CA PRO A 168 4.54 25.03 7.59
C PRO A 168 6.04 24.94 7.88
N LEU A 169 6.83 24.83 6.82
CA LEU A 169 8.29 24.89 6.93
C LEU A 169 8.72 26.30 7.27
N GLU A 170 9.40 26.45 8.40
CA GLU A 170 10.00 27.70 8.88
C GLU A 170 11.48 27.46 9.18
N ASP A 171 12.22 28.53 9.46
CA ASP A 171 13.59 28.39 9.93
C ASP A 171 13.65 27.55 11.20
N GLY A 172 14.48 26.51 11.18
CA GLY A 172 14.58 25.54 12.27
C GLY A 172 13.64 24.29 12.16
N THR A 173 12.68 24.28 11.26
CA THR A 173 11.79 23.10 11.09
C THR A 173 12.56 21.82 10.76
N HIS A 174 13.73 21.94 10.10
CA HIS A 174 14.61 20.83 9.77
C HIS A 174 15.60 20.47 10.87
N GLU A 175 15.61 21.22 11.99
CA GLU A 175 16.54 20.94 13.09
C GLU A 175 16.28 19.57 13.69
N ILE A 176 17.37 18.82 13.85
CA ILE A 176 17.34 17.47 14.40
C ILE A 176 17.38 17.54 15.93
N GLU A 177 16.26 17.31 16.56
CA GLU A 177 16.18 17.21 18.02
C GLU A 177 16.79 15.91 18.54
N LYS A 178 17.67 16.03 19.55
CA LYS A 178 18.22 14.87 20.27
C LYS A 178 17.23 14.42 21.34
N LYS A 179 16.44 13.38 21.08
CA LYS A 179 15.51 12.85 22.08
C LYS A 179 16.22 11.95 23.11
N ARG A 180 15.64 11.88 24.33
CA ARG A 180 16.18 11.21 25.54
C ARG A 180 16.68 9.77 25.35
N LEU A 181 16.31 9.08 24.28
CA LEU A 181 16.73 7.72 23.95
C LEU A 181 17.77 7.64 22.81
N GLY A 182 18.42 8.76 22.48
CA GLY A 182 19.47 8.79 21.45
C GLY A 182 18.99 8.80 20.01
N TYR A 183 17.68 8.95 19.77
CA TYR A 183 17.14 9.12 18.43
C TYR A 183 17.25 10.60 18.01
N ARG A 184 17.72 10.81 16.77
CA ARG A 184 17.82 12.14 16.18
C ARG A 184 16.83 12.24 15.03
N LYS A 185 15.80 13.04 15.18
CA LYS A 185 14.82 13.32 14.13
C LYS A 185 14.22 14.71 14.29
N GLY A 186 14.03 15.38 13.18
CA GLY A 186 13.35 16.67 13.09
C GLY A 186 11.84 16.50 12.88
N ARG A 187 11.14 17.62 12.84
CA ARG A 187 9.68 17.67 12.64
C ARG A 187 9.24 17.23 11.23
N THR A 188 10.12 17.28 10.25
CA THR A 188 9.90 16.79 8.88
C THR A 188 10.10 15.29 8.71
N HIS A 189 10.49 14.58 9.78
CA HIS A 189 10.63 13.15 9.77
C HIS A 189 9.42 12.45 10.37
N LEU A 190 9.26 11.18 10.00
CA LEU A 190 8.20 10.31 10.50
C LEU A 190 8.34 10.08 12.01
N HIS A 191 7.28 10.37 12.75
CA HIS A 191 7.10 10.03 14.16
C HIS A 191 6.13 8.85 14.27
N MET A 192 6.48 7.84 15.07
CA MET A 192 5.67 6.65 15.26
C MET A 192 5.65 6.21 16.73
N ASP A 193 4.46 6.10 17.30
CA ASP A 193 4.21 5.40 18.55
C ASP A 193 3.89 3.93 18.25
N GLY A 194 4.93 3.11 18.26
CA GLY A 194 4.80 1.71 17.91
C GLY A 194 3.85 0.91 18.81
N SER A 195 3.66 1.33 20.07
CA SER A 195 2.77 0.64 21.02
C SER A 195 1.30 0.89 20.67
N ARG A 196 0.92 2.14 20.42
CA ARG A 196 -0.45 2.50 19.98
C ARG A 196 -0.79 1.85 18.64
N VAL A 197 0.14 1.90 17.68
CA VAL A 197 -0.04 1.28 16.35
C VAL A 197 -0.19 -0.24 16.48
N PHE A 198 0.60 -0.88 17.34
CA PHE A 198 0.50 -2.32 17.58
C PHE A 198 -0.86 -2.69 18.18
N GLU A 199 -1.28 -2.02 19.26
CA GLU A 199 -2.55 -2.25 19.93
C GLU A 199 -3.75 -2.08 18.96
N PHE A 200 -3.77 -0.98 18.22
CA PHE A 200 -4.75 -0.75 17.18
C PHE A 200 -4.79 -1.91 16.17
N SER A 201 -3.65 -2.27 15.60
CA SER A 201 -3.59 -3.24 14.52
C SER A 201 -4.06 -4.63 14.94
N ILE A 202 -3.62 -5.11 16.12
CA ILE A 202 -3.98 -6.45 16.59
C ILE A 202 -5.43 -6.59 17.07
N ASN A 203 -6.12 -5.49 17.30
CA ASN A 203 -7.54 -5.50 17.69
C ASN A 203 -8.43 -5.20 16.47
N THR A 204 -8.26 -4.06 15.82
CA THR A 204 -9.14 -3.57 14.76
C THR A 204 -9.09 -4.43 13.50
N VAL A 205 -7.91 -4.93 13.10
CA VAL A 205 -7.80 -5.73 11.88
C VAL A 205 -8.54 -7.07 11.99
N PRO A 206 -8.37 -7.86 13.07
CA PRO A 206 -9.16 -9.07 13.24
C PRO A 206 -10.67 -8.81 13.35
N GLU A 207 -11.10 -7.72 13.98
CA GLU A 207 -12.51 -7.34 14.07
C GLU A 207 -13.10 -7.06 12.69
N SER A 208 -12.43 -6.23 11.88
CA SER A 208 -12.82 -5.92 10.50
C SER A 208 -12.92 -7.17 9.61
N ILE A 209 -11.98 -8.10 9.74
CA ILE A 209 -11.98 -9.36 8.97
C ILE A 209 -13.10 -10.30 9.44
N ASN A 210 -13.32 -10.42 10.76
CA ASN A 210 -14.43 -11.23 11.28
C ASN A 210 -15.80 -10.67 10.86
N GLU A 211 -15.93 -9.34 10.77
CA GLU A 211 -17.13 -8.71 10.20
C GLU A 211 -17.34 -9.13 8.73
N LEU A 212 -16.27 -9.07 7.90
CA LEU A 212 -16.35 -9.56 6.52
C LEU A 212 -16.76 -11.03 6.45
N PHE A 213 -16.16 -11.89 7.26
CA PHE A 213 -16.51 -13.31 7.31
C PHE A 213 -17.97 -13.53 7.70
N SER A 214 -18.47 -12.77 8.68
CA SER A 214 -19.89 -12.88 9.09
C SER A 214 -20.87 -12.46 8.00
N ARG A 215 -20.49 -11.50 7.15
CA ARG A 215 -21.31 -10.99 6.03
C ARG A 215 -21.28 -11.88 4.80
N THR A 216 -20.16 -12.56 4.56
CA THR A 216 -19.89 -13.30 3.31
C THR A 216 -19.94 -14.81 3.48
N GLY A 217 -19.97 -15.32 4.71
CA GLY A 217 -19.86 -16.76 4.98
C GLY A 217 -18.45 -17.33 4.75
N HIS A 218 -17.47 -16.50 4.43
CA HIS A 218 -16.07 -16.94 4.33
C HIS A 218 -15.47 -17.27 5.71
N SER A 219 -14.38 -18.01 5.68
CA SER A 219 -13.58 -18.39 6.83
C SER A 219 -12.12 -18.59 6.41
N PRO A 220 -11.17 -18.74 7.35
CA PRO A 220 -9.79 -19.04 6.99
C PRO A 220 -9.60 -20.27 6.11
N GLU A 221 -10.52 -21.24 6.18
CA GLU A 221 -10.51 -22.45 5.38
C GLU A 221 -10.83 -22.17 3.90
N THR A 222 -11.78 -21.24 3.64
CA THR A 222 -12.26 -20.91 2.29
C THR A 222 -11.43 -19.84 1.57
N ILE A 223 -10.49 -19.19 2.27
CA ILE A 223 -9.53 -18.26 1.69
C ILE A 223 -8.27 -19.02 1.28
N ASP A 224 -7.79 -18.79 0.06
CA ASP A 224 -6.53 -19.35 -0.43
C ASP A 224 -5.32 -18.60 0.11
N PHE A 225 -5.35 -17.26 0.02
CA PHE A 225 -4.28 -16.40 0.52
C PHE A 225 -4.82 -15.21 1.31
N PHE A 226 -4.19 -14.95 2.46
CA PHE A 226 -4.38 -13.74 3.25
C PHE A 226 -3.19 -12.80 3.04
N LEU A 227 -3.39 -11.76 2.26
CA LEU A 227 -2.41 -10.74 1.89
C LEU A 227 -2.53 -9.55 2.84
N MET A 228 -1.64 -9.46 3.81
CA MET A 228 -1.60 -8.34 4.75
C MET A 228 -0.59 -7.28 4.33
N HIS A 229 -0.88 -6.03 4.66
CA HIS A 229 0.15 -5.00 4.74
C HIS A 229 1.35 -5.52 5.55
N GLN A 230 2.55 -5.34 5.03
CA GLN A 230 3.80 -5.84 5.62
C GLN A 230 4.31 -4.87 6.71
N ALA A 231 3.58 -4.78 7.82
CA ALA A 231 3.87 -3.83 8.90
C ALA A 231 5.18 -4.15 9.64
N ASN A 232 5.23 -5.29 10.28
CA ASN A 232 6.41 -5.97 10.84
C ASN A 232 6.03 -7.41 11.21
N LEU A 233 7.02 -8.28 11.37
CA LEU A 233 6.78 -9.71 11.55
C LEU A 233 5.94 -10.04 12.81
N ILE A 234 6.22 -9.39 13.94
CA ILE A 234 5.47 -9.67 15.18
C ILE A 234 4.00 -9.29 15.03
N MET A 235 3.72 -8.12 14.49
CA MET A 235 2.36 -7.63 14.29
C MET A 235 1.58 -8.55 13.35
N ASN A 236 2.17 -8.87 12.21
CA ASN A 236 1.54 -9.73 11.20
C ASN A 236 1.30 -11.15 11.74
N GLU A 237 2.27 -11.74 12.45
CA GLU A 237 2.12 -13.05 13.06
C GLU A 237 1.08 -13.05 14.21
N THR A 238 0.93 -11.96 14.93
CA THR A 238 -0.10 -11.83 15.97
C THR A 238 -1.50 -11.81 15.32
N ILE A 239 -1.69 -11.03 14.25
CA ILE A 239 -2.95 -10.96 13.49
C ILE A 239 -3.26 -12.34 12.88
N ARG A 240 -2.29 -12.95 12.18
CA ARG A 240 -2.44 -14.28 11.58
C ARG A 240 -2.94 -15.32 12.59
N LYS A 241 -2.28 -15.39 13.75
CA LYS A 241 -2.63 -16.33 14.82
C LYS A 241 -3.99 -16.07 15.45
N LYS A 242 -4.35 -14.80 15.66
CA LYS A 242 -5.68 -14.41 16.17
C LYS A 242 -6.80 -14.87 15.21
N LEU A 243 -6.58 -14.75 13.91
CA LEU A 243 -7.51 -15.18 12.87
C LEU A 243 -7.38 -16.68 12.52
N LYS A 244 -6.46 -17.41 13.14
CA LYS A 244 -6.20 -18.84 12.95
C LYS A 244 -5.82 -19.23 11.50
N PHE A 245 -5.22 -18.30 10.75
CA PHE A 245 -4.69 -18.65 9.43
C PHE A 245 -3.44 -19.51 9.55
N PRO A 246 -3.33 -20.61 8.78
CA PRO A 246 -2.11 -21.37 8.65
C PRO A 246 -1.03 -20.54 7.95
N LEU A 247 0.24 -20.83 8.24
CA LEU A 247 1.36 -20.00 7.77
C LEU A 247 1.47 -20.00 6.23
N GLU A 248 1.21 -21.11 5.59
CA GLU A 248 1.28 -21.30 4.15
C GLU A 248 0.28 -20.46 3.35
N LYS A 249 -0.79 -19.99 3.99
CA LYS A 249 -1.77 -19.08 3.39
C LYS A 249 -1.43 -17.61 3.55
N VAL A 250 -0.34 -17.28 4.27
CA VAL A 250 0.02 -15.88 4.57
C VAL A 250 1.43 -15.58 4.10
N PRO A 251 1.60 -15.17 2.83
CA PRO A 251 2.92 -14.87 2.29
C PRO A 251 3.50 -13.58 2.86
N TYR A 252 4.83 -13.55 3.03
CA TYR A 252 5.59 -12.41 3.55
C TYR A 252 6.69 -11.96 2.59
N SER A 253 6.62 -10.71 2.13
CA SER A 253 7.69 -10.04 1.39
C SER A 253 8.61 -9.20 2.29
N LEU A 254 8.20 -9.00 3.54
CA LEU A 254 8.83 -8.13 4.55
C LEU A 254 10.34 -8.38 4.70
N LYS A 255 10.78 -9.65 4.64
CA LYS A 255 12.16 -10.04 4.85
C LYS A 255 13.13 -9.35 3.88
N ASN A 256 12.74 -9.24 2.61
CA ASN A 256 13.59 -8.76 1.54
C ASN A 256 13.32 -7.31 1.15
N PHE A 257 12.14 -6.77 1.50
CA PHE A 257 11.71 -5.44 1.05
C PHE A 257 11.41 -4.47 2.19
N GLY A 258 11.23 -4.97 3.42
CA GLY A 258 10.75 -4.17 4.54
C GLY A 258 9.29 -3.77 4.38
N ASN A 259 8.89 -2.75 5.14
CA ASN A 259 7.56 -2.14 5.04
C ASN A 259 7.55 -1.12 3.90
N THR A 260 6.93 -1.47 2.79
CA THR A 260 6.78 -0.61 1.59
C THR A 260 5.42 0.08 1.52
N SER A 261 4.80 0.33 2.68
CA SER A 261 3.55 1.08 2.82
C SER A 261 2.43 0.55 1.90
N SER A 262 1.82 1.39 1.06
CA SER A 262 0.73 1.02 0.15
C SER A 262 1.11 -0.02 -0.91
N ALA A 263 2.38 -0.11 -1.31
CA ALA A 263 2.86 -1.11 -2.27
C ALA A 263 3.05 -2.51 -1.66
N SER A 264 2.96 -2.68 -0.33
CA SER A 264 3.34 -3.93 0.33
C SER A 264 2.51 -5.15 -0.08
N ILE A 265 1.21 -4.98 -0.32
CA ILE A 265 0.33 -6.08 -0.77
C ILE A 265 0.65 -6.46 -2.23
N PRO A 266 0.61 -5.55 -3.22
CA PRO A 266 0.92 -5.91 -4.60
C PRO A 266 2.36 -6.42 -4.76
N LEU A 267 3.33 -5.88 -4.03
CA LEU A 267 4.69 -6.40 -4.02
C LEU A 267 4.76 -7.84 -3.49
N THR A 268 3.96 -8.18 -2.47
CA THR A 268 3.85 -9.55 -1.96
C THR A 268 3.24 -10.48 -3.01
N MET A 269 2.22 -10.04 -3.74
CA MET A 269 1.64 -10.82 -4.85
C MET A 269 2.70 -11.16 -5.91
N VAL A 270 3.44 -10.15 -6.35
CA VAL A 270 4.48 -10.31 -7.39
C VAL A 270 5.66 -11.18 -6.91
N SER A 271 6.13 -10.96 -5.70
CA SER A 271 7.39 -11.55 -5.24
C SER A 271 7.25 -12.90 -4.54
N GLN A 272 6.05 -13.28 -4.09
CA GLN A 272 5.87 -14.46 -3.24
C GLN A 272 4.89 -15.49 -3.82
N ILE A 273 3.87 -15.08 -4.57
CA ILE A 273 2.77 -15.96 -5.02
C ILE A 273 2.36 -15.70 -6.48
N LYS A 274 3.27 -15.18 -7.30
CA LYS A 274 3.02 -14.91 -8.72
C LYS A 274 2.48 -16.13 -9.45
N ASP A 275 3.15 -17.26 -9.33
CA ASP A 275 2.81 -18.49 -10.08
C ASP A 275 1.45 -19.03 -9.65
N GLU A 276 1.14 -18.98 -8.35
CA GLU A 276 -0.16 -19.42 -7.81
C GLU A 276 -1.31 -18.56 -8.30
N LEU A 277 -1.11 -17.24 -8.42
CA LEU A 277 -2.14 -16.31 -8.90
C LEU A 277 -2.29 -16.33 -10.42
N SER A 278 -1.23 -16.66 -11.16
CA SER A 278 -1.26 -16.71 -12.62
C SER A 278 -1.77 -18.03 -13.16
N SER A 279 -1.80 -19.10 -12.36
CA SER A 279 -2.13 -20.45 -12.82
C SER A 279 -3.59 -20.83 -12.65
N GLN A 280 -4.31 -20.24 -11.70
CA GLN A 280 -5.68 -20.63 -11.39
C GLN A 280 -6.44 -19.58 -10.57
N GLU A 281 -7.75 -19.75 -10.50
CA GLU A 281 -8.65 -18.99 -9.66
C GLU A 281 -8.25 -19.07 -8.17
N ARG A 282 -8.33 -17.93 -7.46
CA ARG A 282 -8.02 -17.82 -6.03
C ARG A 282 -9.00 -16.93 -5.29
N SER A 283 -9.34 -17.35 -4.08
CA SER A 283 -10.06 -16.52 -3.11
C SER A 283 -9.06 -15.78 -2.23
N LEU A 284 -9.03 -14.46 -2.33
CA LEU A 284 -8.07 -13.60 -1.66
C LEU A 284 -8.73 -12.77 -0.57
N LEU A 285 -8.15 -12.79 0.62
CA LEU A 285 -8.40 -11.80 1.66
C LEU A 285 -7.22 -10.82 1.64
N MET A 286 -7.49 -9.53 1.48
CA MET A 286 -6.49 -8.48 1.58
C MET A 286 -6.81 -7.57 2.76
N SER A 287 -5.79 -7.15 3.53
CA SER A 287 -5.97 -6.20 4.63
C SER A 287 -4.80 -5.24 4.75
N GLY A 288 -5.10 -3.96 4.60
CA GLY A 288 -4.18 -2.84 4.82
C GLY A 288 -4.60 -2.04 6.05
N PHE A 289 -3.63 -1.60 6.85
CA PHE A 289 -3.88 -0.89 8.10
C PHE A 289 -2.66 -0.09 8.56
N GLY A 290 -2.87 1.02 9.22
CA GLY A 290 -1.79 1.85 9.76
C GLY A 290 -2.16 3.31 9.92
N VAL A 291 -1.33 4.17 9.31
CA VAL A 291 -1.44 5.63 9.41
C VAL A 291 -2.86 6.13 9.16
N GLY A 292 -3.30 7.09 10.09
CA GLY A 292 -4.63 7.65 10.06
C GLY A 292 -5.20 7.86 11.47
N LEU A 293 -5.49 6.85 12.32
CA LEU A 293 -5.41 5.42 11.96
C LEU A 293 -6.49 5.06 10.96
N SER A 294 -6.16 4.14 10.07
CA SER A 294 -7.11 3.68 9.05
C SER A 294 -6.89 2.20 8.72
N TRP A 295 -7.95 1.55 8.28
CA TRP A 295 -7.89 0.16 7.83
C TRP A 295 -8.85 -0.08 6.67
N ALA A 296 -8.50 -1.05 5.85
CA ALA A 296 -9.37 -1.58 4.82
C ALA A 296 -9.08 -3.06 4.65
N SER A 297 -10.13 -3.85 4.68
CA SER A 297 -10.08 -5.29 4.39
C SER A 297 -11.05 -5.62 3.28
N LEU A 298 -10.67 -6.49 2.37
CA LEU A 298 -11.54 -6.94 1.29
C LEU A 298 -11.37 -8.42 1.00
N ILE A 299 -12.44 -9.02 0.50
CA ILE A 299 -12.44 -10.36 -0.06
C ILE A 299 -12.84 -10.26 -1.53
N LEU A 300 -12.07 -10.89 -2.38
CA LEU A 300 -12.37 -11.04 -3.80
C LEU A 300 -11.93 -12.41 -4.30
N LYS A 301 -12.55 -12.82 -5.39
CA LYS A 301 -12.16 -14.02 -6.13
C LYS A 301 -11.54 -13.57 -7.44
N THR A 302 -10.37 -14.11 -7.76
CA THR A 302 -9.70 -13.84 -9.03
C THR A 302 -9.83 -15.05 -9.93
N ASP A 303 -9.94 -14.82 -11.23
CA ASP A 303 -9.50 -15.82 -12.21
C ASP A 303 -7.97 -15.92 -12.19
N SER A 304 -7.37 -16.65 -13.11
CA SER A 304 -5.93 -16.53 -13.35
C SER A 304 -5.61 -15.11 -13.81
N ILE A 305 -4.76 -14.40 -13.05
CA ILE A 305 -4.41 -13.02 -13.35
C ILE A 305 -3.00 -12.91 -13.93
N PHE A 306 -2.80 -12.01 -14.88
CA PHE A 306 -1.47 -11.71 -15.37
C PHE A 306 -0.67 -10.97 -14.30
N ILE A 307 0.52 -11.45 -13.97
CA ILE A 307 1.47 -10.78 -13.07
C ILE A 307 2.81 -10.65 -13.77
N HIS A 308 3.24 -9.40 -13.96
CA HIS A 308 4.57 -9.09 -14.49
C HIS A 308 5.68 -9.53 -13.50
N ASP A 309 6.89 -9.77 -14.00
CA ASP A 309 8.05 -10.00 -13.14
C ASP A 309 8.35 -8.75 -12.29
N LEU A 310 8.99 -8.99 -11.14
CA LEU A 310 9.49 -7.91 -10.31
C LEU A 310 10.49 -7.07 -11.10
N ILE A 311 10.32 -5.75 -11.09
CA ILE A 311 11.20 -4.80 -11.76
C ILE A 311 12.06 -4.13 -10.69
N GLU A 312 13.38 -4.19 -10.86
CA GLU A 312 14.29 -3.33 -10.11
C GLU A 312 14.47 -2.02 -10.91
N TYR A 313 14.35 -0.88 -10.23
CA TYR A 313 14.45 0.43 -10.87
C TYR A 313 15.93 0.81 -11.06
N ASP A 314 16.34 1.00 -12.29
CA ASP A 314 17.74 1.27 -12.64
C ASP A 314 18.06 2.78 -12.81
N GLY A 315 17.09 3.68 -12.65
CA GLY A 315 17.23 5.13 -12.80
C GLY A 315 16.83 5.68 -14.15
#